data_a7d257a2e6ba9f50de434bfa7fa349f7
#
_entry.id   a7d257a2e6ba9f50de434bfa7fa349f7
#
_cell.length_a   1.000
_cell.length_b   1.000
_cell.length_c   1.000
_cell.angle_alpha   90.00
_cell.angle_beta   90.00
_cell.angle_gamma   90.00
#
_symmetry.space_group_name_H-M   'P 1'
#
loop_
_entity.id
_entity.type
_entity.pdbx_description
1 polymer ?
#
loop_
_entity_poly.entity_id
_entity_poly.type
_entity_poly.pdbx_seq_one_letter_code
_entity_poly.pdbx_strand_id
1 'polypeptide(L)'
;MARDRFRLGRRQGTAVSGRRPGEPRLVGLLYILPAFALYGLFVLLPALNGAWISLFKWDGVSLAQWVGLGNYADALGDPLVQGAFFHAFVLIVFYALAPVCLGLLVTAALSRHPIRGLTAFRTIVFLPQVLAAVVIGVAWQWMYDPQGPVNTALTAVGLDALTRTWLGDFGVALPAVGIIGTWVTTGLCAVLFIAGVQQIPSERYDAARVDGAGAVREFLAVTLPGLRNEIVVALLLTVIAALRAFDIIFVTTKGGPGSETYVPTLLIYKRAFVSGEVGSAAAIATILTAIVLLVSVGIRRLEEARDA
;
A
#
# COMPACT_ATOMS: atom_id res chain seq x y z
N MET A 1 -14.06 34.43 63.78
CA MET A 1 -12.77 34.97 63.32
C MET A 1 -12.00 33.86 62.62
N ALA A 2 -11.51 34.11 61.47
CA ALA A 2 -10.60 33.58 60.48
C ALA A 2 -11.25 32.83 59.31
N ARG A 3 -11.40 33.56 58.19
CA ARG A 3 -11.66 33.08 56.83
C ARG A 3 -10.31 32.67 56.24
N ASP A 4 -10.14 31.40 55.94
CA ASP A 4 -9.01 30.94 55.11
C ASP A 4 -9.48 30.73 53.67
N ARG A 5 -8.82 31.49 52.77
CA ARG A 5 -9.08 31.52 51.35
C ARG A 5 -8.31 30.37 50.68
N PHE A 6 -9.02 29.36 50.21
CA PHE A 6 -8.44 28.37 49.28
C PHE A 6 -8.17 29.05 47.91
N ARG A 7 -6.94 29.41 47.65
CA ARG A 7 -6.45 29.76 46.33
C ARG A 7 -6.19 28.48 45.53
N LEU A 8 -7.08 28.13 44.65
CA LEU A 8 -6.84 27.15 43.60
C LEU A 8 -5.76 27.69 42.65
N GLY A 9 -4.56 27.20 42.80
CA GLY A 9 -3.45 27.45 41.89
C GLY A 9 -3.75 26.87 40.54
N ARG A 10 -4.03 27.72 39.55
CA ARG A 10 -4.02 27.39 38.14
C ARG A 10 -2.66 26.80 37.77
N ARG A 11 -2.55 25.49 37.65
CA ARG A 11 -1.39 24.88 37.01
C ARG A 11 -1.47 25.24 35.51
N GLN A 12 -0.70 26.24 35.14
CA GLN A 12 -0.36 26.53 33.77
C GLN A 12 0.39 25.29 33.24
N GLY A 13 -0.20 24.55 32.34
CA GLY A 13 0.47 23.52 31.56
C GLY A 13 1.57 24.18 30.74
N THR A 14 2.81 24.10 31.24
CA THR A 14 3.98 24.42 30.46
C THR A 14 4.06 23.42 29.30
N ALA A 15 3.71 23.88 28.11
CA ALA A 15 4.07 23.20 26.88
C ALA A 15 5.59 22.97 26.93
N VAL A 16 6.01 21.74 27.05
CA VAL A 16 7.41 21.33 26.96
C VAL A 16 7.84 21.58 25.51
N SER A 17 8.26 22.78 25.20
CA SER A 17 9.02 23.04 23.99
C SER A 17 10.37 22.33 24.18
N GLY A 18 10.55 21.21 23.52
CA GLY A 18 11.73 20.34 23.61
C GLY A 18 13.02 20.96 23.04
N ARG A 19 13.22 22.27 23.19
CA ARG A 19 14.44 22.94 22.81
C ARG A 19 15.20 23.38 24.09
N ARG A 20 16.35 22.78 24.35
CA ARG A 20 17.28 23.32 25.30
C ARG A 20 17.79 24.68 24.77
N PRO A 21 17.70 25.78 25.54
CA PRO A 21 18.25 27.07 25.14
C PRO A 21 19.78 26.93 25.00
N GLY A 22 20.29 27.06 23.75
CA GLY A 22 21.76 27.05 23.51
C GLY A 22 22.26 25.99 22.51
N GLU A 23 21.44 25.04 22.07
CA GLU A 23 21.90 24.10 21.02
C GLU A 23 21.92 24.80 19.66
N PRO A 24 23.09 24.91 18.99
CA PRO A 24 23.16 25.50 17.65
C PRO A 24 22.35 24.64 16.67
N ARG A 25 21.60 25.30 15.77
CA ARG A 25 20.77 24.63 14.71
C ARG A 25 21.56 23.61 13.90
N LEU A 26 22.88 23.78 13.81
CA LEU A 26 23.81 22.88 13.12
C LEU A 26 23.94 21.49 13.76
N VAL A 27 23.77 21.38 15.09
CA VAL A 27 23.87 20.06 15.77
C VAL A 27 22.78 19.11 15.33
N GLY A 28 21.54 19.60 15.21
CA GLY A 28 20.45 18.78 14.68
C GLY A 28 20.69 18.30 13.23
N LEU A 29 21.25 19.17 12.39
CA LEU A 29 21.62 18.83 11.02
C LEU A 29 22.75 17.80 10.97
N LEU A 30 23.75 17.89 11.86
CA LEU A 30 24.84 16.91 11.94
C LEU A 30 24.35 15.50 12.29
N TYR A 31 23.32 15.35 13.14
CA TYR A 31 22.74 14.05 13.45
C TYR A 31 21.96 13.44 12.27
N ILE A 32 21.34 14.27 11.43
CA ILE A 32 20.56 13.80 10.27
C ILE A 32 21.46 13.57 9.05
N LEU A 33 22.60 14.26 8.97
CA LEU A 33 23.49 14.29 7.81
C LEU A 33 23.95 12.89 7.35
N PRO A 34 24.39 11.94 8.21
CA PRO A 34 24.79 10.61 7.76
C PRO A 34 23.65 9.84 7.09
N ALA A 35 22.46 9.86 7.69
CA ALA A 35 21.29 9.20 7.13
C ALA A 35 20.84 9.86 5.81
N PHE A 36 20.88 11.21 5.76
CA PHE A 36 20.54 11.96 4.55
C PHE A 36 21.56 11.77 3.43
N ALA A 37 22.84 11.66 3.77
CA ALA A 37 23.91 11.36 2.79
C ALA A 37 23.72 9.96 2.16
N LEU A 38 23.44 8.95 2.98
CA LEU A 38 23.16 7.60 2.49
C LEU A 38 21.89 7.57 1.62
N TYR A 39 20.82 8.22 2.06
CA TYR A 39 19.59 8.34 1.27
C TYR A 39 19.83 9.09 -0.05
N GLY A 40 20.58 10.18 -0.01
CA GLY A 40 20.96 10.96 -1.18
C GLY A 40 21.75 10.12 -2.19
N LEU A 41 22.75 9.39 -1.72
CA LEU A 41 23.64 8.57 -2.55
C LEU A 41 22.91 7.36 -3.15
N PHE A 42 22.13 6.62 -2.36
CA PHE A 42 21.56 5.35 -2.80
C PHE A 42 20.12 5.45 -3.32
N VAL A 43 19.41 6.54 -3.08
CA VAL A 43 18.01 6.72 -3.53
C VAL A 43 17.87 7.92 -4.45
N LEU A 44 18.26 9.12 -4.01
CA LEU A 44 18.03 10.34 -4.81
C LEU A 44 18.92 10.39 -6.05
N LEU A 45 20.20 10.08 -5.91
CA LEU A 45 21.14 10.15 -7.04
C LEU A 45 20.78 9.13 -8.14
N PRO A 46 20.50 7.84 -7.86
CA PRO A 46 20.02 6.90 -8.88
C PRO A 46 18.67 7.31 -9.48
N ALA A 47 17.74 7.87 -8.70
CA ALA A 47 16.46 8.34 -9.20
C ALA A 47 16.62 9.53 -10.18
N LEU A 48 17.49 10.50 -9.83
CA LEU A 48 17.82 11.62 -10.71
C LEU A 48 18.55 11.16 -11.97
N ASN A 49 19.46 10.20 -11.84
CA ASN A 49 20.15 9.62 -12.99
C ASN A 49 19.17 8.87 -13.91
N GLY A 50 18.22 8.10 -13.34
CA GLY A 50 17.13 7.50 -14.12
C GLY A 50 16.31 8.53 -14.88
N ALA A 51 15.93 9.63 -14.23
CA ALA A 51 15.22 10.73 -14.86
C ALA A 51 16.08 11.42 -15.95
N TRP A 52 17.40 11.50 -15.78
CA TRP A 52 18.31 11.99 -16.81
C TRP A 52 18.38 11.03 -18.00
N ILE A 53 18.56 9.73 -17.76
CA ILE A 53 18.61 8.68 -18.80
C ILE A 53 17.32 8.64 -19.62
N SER A 54 16.17 8.95 -19.03
CA SER A 54 14.89 8.96 -19.71
C SER A 54 14.81 9.96 -20.88
N LEU A 55 15.71 10.94 -20.92
CA LEU A 55 15.79 11.94 -22.00
C LEU A 55 16.62 11.46 -23.19
N PHE A 56 17.19 10.27 -23.11
CA PHE A 56 18.02 9.70 -24.16
C PHE A 56 17.39 8.41 -24.72
N LYS A 57 17.52 8.21 -26.01
CA LYS A 57 17.36 6.91 -26.63
C LYS A 57 18.66 6.12 -26.39
N TRP A 58 18.59 5.12 -25.51
CA TRP A 58 19.75 4.38 -25.06
C TRP A 58 19.40 2.93 -24.73
N ASP A 59 20.30 2.04 -25.14
CA ASP A 59 20.20 0.59 -24.92
C ASP A 59 21.02 0.10 -23.71
N GLY A 60 21.72 0.99 -23.00
CA GLY A 60 22.59 0.66 -21.87
C GLY A 60 24.05 0.42 -22.23
N VAL A 61 24.40 0.30 -23.51
CA VAL A 61 25.75 -0.07 -23.99
C VAL A 61 26.28 0.87 -25.05
N SER A 62 25.46 1.25 -26.04
CA SER A 62 25.87 2.11 -27.17
C SER A 62 25.93 3.59 -26.77
N LEU A 63 26.32 4.45 -27.75
CA LEU A 63 26.26 5.88 -27.52
C LEU A 63 24.80 6.36 -27.38
N ALA A 64 24.51 7.00 -26.26
CA ALA A 64 23.19 7.55 -25.96
C ALA A 64 22.89 8.73 -26.89
N GLN A 65 21.72 8.73 -27.52
CA GLN A 65 21.23 9.81 -28.37
C GLN A 65 20.22 10.68 -27.61
N TRP A 66 20.45 11.96 -27.53
CA TRP A 66 19.50 12.89 -26.92
C TRP A 66 18.21 12.98 -27.72
N VAL A 67 17.08 12.67 -27.12
CA VAL A 67 15.73 12.73 -27.72
C VAL A 67 14.77 13.63 -26.94
N GLY A 68 15.26 14.27 -25.89
CA GLY A 68 14.43 15.12 -25.02
C GLY A 68 13.23 14.34 -24.45
N LEU A 69 12.02 14.81 -24.71
CA LEU A 69 10.79 14.16 -24.23
C LEU A 69 10.25 13.08 -25.17
N GLY A 70 10.99 12.67 -26.20
CA GLY A 70 10.55 11.65 -27.18
C GLY A 70 10.12 10.34 -26.50
N ASN A 71 10.93 9.79 -25.58
CA ASN A 71 10.58 8.57 -24.85
C ASN A 71 9.26 8.69 -24.05
N TYR A 72 8.93 9.88 -23.56
CA TYR A 72 7.66 10.12 -22.86
C TYR A 72 6.48 10.17 -23.82
N ALA A 73 6.65 10.80 -24.98
CA ALA A 73 5.63 10.83 -26.03
C ALA A 73 5.34 9.42 -26.55
N ASP A 74 6.39 8.64 -26.83
CA ASP A 74 6.27 7.24 -27.25
C ASP A 74 5.60 6.38 -26.17
N ALA A 75 6.00 6.54 -24.90
CA ALA A 75 5.40 5.79 -23.80
C ALA A 75 3.90 6.12 -23.61
N LEU A 76 3.52 7.40 -23.70
CA LEU A 76 2.12 7.81 -23.56
C LEU A 76 1.26 7.41 -24.76
N GLY A 77 1.87 7.28 -25.96
CA GLY A 77 1.21 6.80 -27.17
C GLY A 77 1.11 5.29 -27.30
N ASP A 78 1.86 4.53 -26.51
CA ASP A 78 1.90 3.07 -26.59
C ASP A 78 0.70 2.42 -25.86
N PRO A 79 -0.19 1.69 -26.57
CA PRO A 79 -1.33 1.02 -25.96
C PRO A 79 -0.93 0.02 -24.86
N LEU A 80 0.24 -0.62 -24.97
CA LEU A 80 0.74 -1.55 -23.96
C LEU A 80 1.10 -0.84 -22.65
N VAL A 81 1.70 0.35 -22.74
CA VAL A 81 2.00 1.19 -21.56
C VAL A 81 0.71 1.68 -20.93
N GLN A 82 -0.24 2.17 -21.73
CA GLN A 82 -1.54 2.63 -21.23
C GLN A 82 -2.29 1.50 -20.52
N GLY A 83 -2.34 0.30 -21.12
CA GLY A 83 -2.93 -0.90 -20.52
C GLY A 83 -2.24 -1.29 -19.21
N ALA A 84 -0.91 -1.24 -19.15
CA ALA A 84 -0.17 -1.55 -17.94
C ALA A 84 -0.49 -0.58 -16.78
N PHE A 85 -0.61 0.71 -17.05
CA PHE A 85 -1.04 1.69 -16.05
C PHE A 85 -2.50 1.47 -15.63
N PHE A 86 -3.39 1.18 -16.57
CA PHE A 86 -4.78 0.84 -16.26
C PHE A 86 -4.87 -0.38 -15.32
N HIS A 87 -4.12 -1.45 -15.59
CA HIS A 87 -4.05 -2.63 -14.73
C HIS A 87 -3.53 -2.29 -13.33
N ALA A 88 -2.52 -1.42 -13.21
CA ALA A 88 -2.04 -0.96 -11.91
C ALA A 88 -3.12 -0.21 -11.12
N PHE A 89 -3.94 0.62 -11.78
CA PHE A 89 -5.08 1.28 -11.14
C PHE A 89 -6.18 0.28 -10.74
N VAL A 90 -6.47 -0.73 -11.57
CA VAL A 90 -7.39 -1.82 -11.21
C VAL A 90 -6.88 -2.57 -9.98
N LEU A 91 -5.58 -2.81 -9.89
CA LEU A 91 -4.97 -3.47 -8.73
C LEU A 91 -5.11 -2.66 -7.43
N ILE A 92 -5.34 -1.34 -7.46
CA ILE A 92 -5.66 -0.56 -6.26
C ILE A 92 -6.93 -1.08 -5.58
N VAL A 93 -7.93 -1.53 -6.35
CA VAL A 93 -9.14 -2.12 -5.79
C VAL A 93 -8.81 -3.35 -4.94
N PHE A 94 -7.94 -4.23 -5.46
CA PHE A 94 -7.57 -5.49 -4.82
C PHE A 94 -6.51 -5.34 -3.73
N TYR A 95 -5.51 -4.48 -3.92
CA TYR A 95 -4.40 -4.34 -2.98
C TYR A 95 -4.67 -3.31 -1.87
N ALA A 96 -5.61 -2.37 -2.09
CA ALA A 96 -5.90 -1.30 -1.14
C ALA A 96 -7.36 -1.29 -0.67
N LEU A 97 -8.33 -1.10 -1.55
CA LEU A 97 -9.72 -0.95 -1.13
C LEU A 97 -10.27 -2.22 -0.47
N ALA A 98 -10.13 -3.38 -1.12
CA ALA A 98 -10.59 -4.64 -0.57
C ALA A 98 -9.90 -5.00 0.78
N PRO A 99 -8.57 -4.93 0.92
CA PRO A 99 -7.89 -5.17 2.19
C PRO A 99 -8.29 -4.20 3.31
N VAL A 100 -8.46 -2.92 2.99
CA VAL A 100 -8.93 -1.94 3.98
C VAL A 100 -10.33 -2.29 4.46
N CYS A 101 -11.26 -2.60 3.55
CA CYS A 101 -12.61 -3.03 3.92
C CYS A 101 -12.60 -4.32 4.75
N LEU A 102 -11.82 -5.34 4.32
CA LEU A 102 -11.69 -6.61 5.06
C LEU A 102 -11.04 -6.39 6.43
N GLY A 103 -9.98 -5.59 6.50
CA GLY A 103 -9.33 -5.22 7.76
C GLY A 103 -10.27 -4.53 8.74
N LEU A 104 -11.10 -3.60 8.25
CA LEU A 104 -12.14 -2.94 9.06
C LEU A 104 -13.22 -3.92 9.53
N LEU A 105 -13.66 -4.85 8.67
CA LEU A 105 -14.63 -5.90 9.05
C LEU A 105 -14.06 -6.81 10.13
N VAL A 106 -12.81 -7.26 9.97
CA VAL A 106 -12.10 -8.07 10.97
C VAL A 106 -12.01 -7.29 12.28
N THR A 107 -11.64 -6.03 12.24
CA THR A 107 -11.53 -5.18 13.43
C THR A 107 -12.89 -4.98 14.09
N ALA A 108 -13.96 -4.73 13.34
CA ALA A 108 -15.31 -4.61 13.86
C ALA A 108 -15.77 -5.88 14.58
N ALA A 109 -15.43 -7.05 14.05
CA ALA A 109 -15.76 -8.33 14.67
C ALA A 109 -14.98 -8.58 15.98
N LEU A 110 -13.71 -8.11 16.04
CA LEU A 110 -12.80 -8.38 17.18
C LEU A 110 -12.86 -7.32 18.29
N SER A 111 -13.39 -6.12 18.01
CA SER A 111 -13.39 -5.00 18.98
C SER A 111 -14.29 -5.18 20.18
N ARG A 112 -15.21 -6.14 20.16
CA ARG A 112 -16.32 -6.25 21.11
C ARG A 112 -16.05 -7.08 22.33
N HIS A 113 -15.14 -8.02 22.24
CA HIS A 113 -14.89 -8.95 23.34
C HIS A 113 -13.39 -9.21 23.50
N PRO A 114 -12.89 -9.40 24.74
CA PRO A 114 -11.54 -9.89 24.96
C PRO A 114 -11.47 -11.32 24.43
N ILE A 115 -11.01 -11.49 23.19
CA ILE A 115 -10.93 -12.78 22.52
C ILE A 115 -9.68 -13.51 23.00
N ARG A 116 -9.88 -14.68 23.63
CA ARG A 116 -8.78 -15.60 23.91
C ARG A 116 -8.14 -16.04 22.59
N GLY A 117 -6.81 -15.88 22.47
CA GLY A 117 -6.09 -16.21 21.23
C GLY A 117 -5.95 -15.09 20.20
N LEU A 118 -6.31 -13.84 20.55
CA LEU A 118 -6.17 -12.67 19.66
C LEU A 118 -4.74 -12.52 19.09
N THR A 119 -3.71 -12.83 19.89
CA THR A 119 -2.31 -12.80 19.46
C THR A 119 -2.05 -13.83 18.37
N ALA A 120 -2.50 -15.08 18.54
CA ALA A 120 -2.37 -16.13 17.55
C ALA A 120 -3.12 -15.76 16.25
N PHE A 121 -4.34 -15.23 16.36
CA PHE A 121 -5.11 -14.75 15.22
C PHE A 121 -4.36 -13.66 14.45
N ARG A 122 -3.83 -12.63 15.13
CA ARG A 122 -3.02 -11.56 14.51
C ARG A 122 -1.81 -12.14 13.78
N THR A 123 -1.11 -13.10 14.40
CA THR A 123 0.06 -13.74 13.78
C THR A 123 -0.33 -14.50 12.51
N ILE A 124 -1.41 -15.26 12.53
CA ILE A 124 -1.88 -16.04 11.37
C ILE A 124 -2.31 -15.12 10.22
N VAL A 125 -3.08 -14.07 10.52
CA VAL A 125 -3.57 -13.14 9.50
C VAL A 125 -2.44 -12.28 8.92
N PHE A 126 -1.40 -11.98 9.71
CA PHE A 126 -0.24 -11.22 9.27
C PHE A 126 0.82 -12.09 8.57
N LEU A 127 0.78 -13.41 8.75
CA LEU A 127 1.78 -14.34 8.20
C LEU A 127 2.04 -14.17 6.70
N PRO A 128 1.00 -13.99 5.84
CA PRO A 128 1.21 -13.78 4.40
C PRO A 128 2.10 -12.59 4.08
N GLN A 129 2.03 -11.52 4.86
CA GLN A 129 2.82 -10.30 4.65
C GLN A 129 4.32 -10.50 4.90
N VAL A 130 4.70 -11.51 5.69
CA VAL A 130 6.10 -11.79 6.04
C VAL A 130 6.75 -12.77 5.06
N LEU A 131 5.94 -13.52 4.31
CA LEU A 131 6.44 -14.48 3.33
C LEU A 131 7.04 -13.77 2.11
N ALA A 132 8.09 -14.35 1.56
CA ALA A 132 8.66 -13.85 0.31
C ALA A 132 7.63 -13.96 -0.83
N ALA A 133 7.47 -12.88 -1.62
CA ALA A 133 6.49 -12.81 -2.69
C ALA A 133 6.64 -13.94 -3.73
N VAL A 134 7.87 -14.43 -3.95
CA VAL A 134 8.14 -15.57 -4.83
C VAL A 134 7.49 -16.85 -4.30
N VAL A 135 7.60 -17.11 -2.98
CA VAL A 135 6.99 -18.29 -2.34
C VAL A 135 5.46 -18.21 -2.46
N ILE A 136 4.90 -17.03 -2.21
CA ILE A 136 3.46 -16.77 -2.38
C ILE A 136 3.05 -17.03 -3.83
N GLY A 137 3.79 -16.47 -4.80
CA GLY A 137 3.48 -16.62 -6.22
C GLY A 137 3.45 -18.10 -6.66
N VAL A 138 4.46 -18.87 -6.27
CA VAL A 138 4.54 -20.32 -6.59
C VAL A 138 3.41 -21.10 -5.91
N ALA A 139 3.13 -20.82 -4.63
CA ALA A 139 2.04 -21.48 -3.91
C ALA A 139 0.67 -21.21 -4.57
N TRP A 140 0.43 -19.97 -4.99
CA TRP A 140 -0.81 -19.60 -5.66
C TRP A 140 -0.91 -20.11 -7.11
N GLN A 141 0.22 -20.31 -7.84
CA GLN A 141 0.18 -21.05 -9.11
C GLN A 141 -0.35 -22.46 -8.90
N TRP A 142 0.08 -23.15 -7.87
CA TRP A 142 -0.43 -24.45 -7.46
C TRP A 142 -1.91 -24.42 -7.07
N MET A 143 -2.32 -23.42 -6.29
CA MET A 143 -3.70 -23.28 -5.86
C MET A 143 -4.65 -22.98 -7.02
N TYR A 144 -4.19 -22.23 -8.01
CA TYR A 144 -4.95 -21.84 -9.20
C TYR A 144 -4.79 -22.78 -10.40
N ASP A 145 -4.04 -23.87 -10.23
CA ASP A 145 -3.96 -24.91 -11.25
C ASP A 145 -5.36 -25.45 -11.57
N PRO A 146 -5.67 -25.83 -12.83
CA PRO A 146 -6.95 -26.41 -13.20
C PRO A 146 -7.39 -27.60 -12.35
N GLN A 147 -6.43 -28.40 -11.86
CA GLN A 147 -6.64 -29.51 -10.93
C GLN A 147 -6.30 -29.13 -9.47
N GLY A 148 -6.04 -27.86 -9.21
CA GLY A 148 -5.60 -27.36 -7.92
C GLY A 148 -6.73 -27.23 -6.89
N PRO A 149 -6.35 -26.90 -5.64
CA PRO A 149 -7.28 -26.83 -4.51
C PRO A 149 -8.47 -25.90 -4.72
N VAL A 150 -8.30 -24.77 -5.43
CA VAL A 150 -9.39 -23.80 -5.64
C VAL A 150 -10.49 -24.42 -6.50
N ASN A 151 -10.16 -25.00 -7.66
CA ASN A 151 -11.14 -25.65 -8.52
C ASN A 151 -11.73 -26.90 -7.85
N THR A 152 -10.92 -27.70 -7.18
CA THR A 152 -11.38 -28.87 -6.42
C THR A 152 -12.41 -28.48 -5.34
N ALA A 153 -12.15 -27.39 -4.62
CA ALA A 153 -13.10 -26.90 -3.61
C ALA A 153 -14.40 -26.39 -4.23
N LEU A 154 -14.34 -25.68 -5.37
CA LEU A 154 -15.53 -25.23 -6.09
C LEU A 154 -16.38 -26.42 -6.56
N THR A 155 -15.76 -27.43 -7.15
CA THR A 155 -16.45 -28.66 -7.57
C THR A 155 -17.07 -29.39 -6.38
N ALA A 156 -16.36 -29.50 -5.25
CA ALA A 156 -16.87 -30.17 -4.04
C ALA A 156 -18.14 -29.54 -3.46
N VAL A 157 -18.34 -28.22 -3.67
CA VAL A 157 -19.55 -27.50 -3.24
C VAL A 157 -20.59 -27.32 -4.37
N GLY A 158 -20.41 -27.97 -5.51
CA GLY A 158 -21.35 -27.95 -6.64
C GLY A 158 -21.27 -26.67 -7.49
N LEU A 159 -20.16 -25.93 -7.44
CA LEU A 159 -19.91 -24.69 -8.19
C LEU A 159 -19.01 -24.94 -9.41
N ASP A 160 -19.18 -26.07 -10.11
CA ASP A 160 -18.36 -26.46 -11.26
C ASP A 160 -18.33 -25.40 -12.37
N ALA A 161 -19.42 -24.67 -12.55
CA ALA A 161 -19.52 -23.60 -13.55
C ALA A 161 -18.55 -22.42 -13.29
N LEU A 162 -18.00 -22.31 -12.09
CA LEU A 162 -17.03 -21.29 -11.71
C LEU A 162 -15.58 -21.76 -11.82
N THR A 163 -15.34 -23.03 -12.08
CA THR A 163 -13.98 -23.56 -12.29
C THR A 163 -13.35 -22.97 -13.56
N ARG A 164 -12.08 -22.56 -13.49
CA ARG A 164 -11.40 -21.86 -14.59
C ARG A 164 -9.89 -22.11 -14.57
N THR A 165 -9.25 -21.76 -15.67
CA THR A 165 -7.80 -21.56 -15.75
C THR A 165 -7.45 -20.16 -15.23
N TRP A 166 -7.51 -19.97 -13.91
CA TRP A 166 -7.46 -18.65 -13.24
C TRP A 166 -6.37 -17.70 -13.75
N LEU A 167 -5.17 -18.21 -14.00
CA LEU A 167 -4.02 -17.40 -14.46
C LEU A 167 -3.85 -17.43 -15.99
N GLY A 168 -4.61 -18.24 -16.71
CA GLY A 168 -4.56 -18.38 -18.16
C GLY A 168 -5.76 -17.79 -18.91
N ASP A 169 -6.78 -17.33 -18.22
CA ASP A 169 -8.00 -16.75 -18.79
C ASP A 169 -7.84 -15.22 -18.92
N PHE A 170 -8.11 -14.68 -20.13
CA PHE A 170 -7.97 -13.25 -20.43
C PHE A 170 -8.84 -12.34 -19.56
N GLY A 171 -10.01 -12.76 -19.13
CA GLY A 171 -10.90 -11.93 -18.29
C GLY A 171 -10.67 -12.05 -16.79
N VAL A 172 -9.94 -13.09 -16.35
CA VAL A 172 -9.88 -13.47 -14.93
C VAL A 172 -8.47 -13.37 -14.36
N ALA A 173 -7.42 -13.42 -15.18
CA ALA A 173 -6.03 -13.45 -14.72
C ALA A 173 -5.67 -12.24 -13.84
N LEU A 174 -6.04 -11.02 -14.23
CA LEU A 174 -5.76 -9.82 -13.43
C LEU A 174 -6.51 -9.81 -12.08
N PRO A 175 -7.83 -10.06 -12.02
CA PRO A 175 -8.54 -10.28 -10.76
C PRO A 175 -7.98 -11.42 -9.90
N ALA A 176 -7.57 -12.54 -10.50
CA ALA A 176 -6.98 -13.67 -9.77
C ALA A 176 -5.68 -13.26 -9.07
N VAL A 177 -4.78 -12.57 -9.78
CA VAL A 177 -3.57 -11.97 -9.19
C VAL A 177 -3.94 -10.92 -8.13
N GLY A 178 -4.97 -10.12 -8.38
CA GLY A 178 -5.50 -9.16 -7.43
C GLY A 178 -5.92 -9.80 -6.11
N ILE A 179 -6.62 -10.94 -6.14
CA ILE A 179 -7.04 -11.69 -4.94
C ILE A 179 -5.84 -12.14 -4.13
N ILE A 180 -4.74 -12.56 -4.77
CA ILE A 180 -3.49 -12.87 -4.05
C ILE A 180 -3.01 -11.63 -3.27
N GLY A 181 -2.99 -10.47 -3.93
CA GLY A 181 -2.63 -9.21 -3.30
C GLY A 181 -3.56 -8.83 -2.15
N THR A 182 -4.88 -9.01 -2.32
CA THR A 182 -5.86 -8.81 -1.25
C THR A 182 -5.54 -9.66 -0.02
N TRP A 183 -5.29 -10.94 -0.22
CA TRP A 183 -4.95 -11.87 0.86
C TRP A 183 -3.68 -11.45 1.60
N VAL A 184 -2.63 -11.06 0.88
CA VAL A 184 -1.36 -10.61 1.46
C VAL A 184 -1.54 -9.32 2.27
N THR A 185 -2.20 -8.31 1.71
CA THR A 185 -2.27 -6.97 2.32
C THR A 185 -3.35 -6.83 3.40
N THR A 186 -4.35 -7.72 3.43
CA THR A 186 -5.41 -7.71 4.47
C THR A 186 -4.83 -7.85 5.88
N GLY A 187 -3.79 -8.67 6.05
CA GLY A 187 -3.13 -8.84 7.34
C GLY A 187 -2.52 -7.55 7.88
N LEU A 188 -1.87 -6.77 7.01
CA LEU A 188 -1.32 -5.46 7.36
C LEU A 188 -2.43 -4.50 7.83
N CYS A 189 -3.50 -4.39 7.06
CA CYS A 189 -4.63 -3.52 7.40
C CYS A 189 -5.28 -3.93 8.73
N ALA A 190 -5.54 -5.23 8.93
CA ALA A 190 -6.13 -5.74 10.16
C ALA A 190 -5.27 -5.43 11.39
N VAL A 191 -3.95 -5.65 11.32
CA VAL A 191 -3.04 -5.36 12.45
C VAL A 191 -2.99 -3.87 12.76
N LEU A 192 -2.91 -3.00 11.73
CA LEU A 192 -2.94 -1.54 11.91
C LEU A 192 -4.24 -1.10 12.61
N PHE A 193 -5.39 -1.57 12.14
CA PHE A 193 -6.68 -1.16 12.70
C PHE A 193 -6.92 -1.71 14.09
N ILE A 194 -6.53 -2.96 14.38
CA ILE A 194 -6.62 -3.52 15.73
C ILE A 194 -5.72 -2.76 16.71
N ALA A 195 -4.54 -2.30 16.28
CA ALA A 195 -3.67 -1.46 17.10
C ALA A 195 -4.29 -0.06 17.33
N GLY A 196 -4.89 0.53 16.30
CA GLY A 196 -5.58 1.82 16.39
C GLY A 196 -6.78 1.80 17.33
N VAL A 197 -7.62 0.75 17.27
CA VAL A 197 -8.76 0.61 18.19
C VAL A 197 -8.34 0.62 19.66
N GLN A 198 -7.17 0.05 19.97
CA GLN A 198 -6.67 0.03 21.36
C GLN A 198 -6.29 1.42 21.89
N GLN A 199 -6.14 2.41 21.02
CA GLN A 199 -5.83 3.80 21.39
C GLN A 199 -7.11 4.64 21.59
N ILE A 200 -8.28 4.13 21.20
CA ILE A 200 -9.55 4.84 21.38
C ILE A 200 -9.97 4.72 22.86
N PRO A 201 -10.19 5.86 23.57
CA PRO A 201 -10.63 5.84 24.95
C PRO A 201 -11.94 5.06 25.15
N SER A 202 -12.00 4.19 26.16
CA SER A 202 -13.20 3.37 26.47
C SER A 202 -14.42 4.21 26.77
N GLU A 203 -14.24 5.42 27.33
CA GLU A 203 -15.30 6.35 27.66
C GLU A 203 -16.17 6.75 26.45
N ARG A 204 -15.56 6.77 25.24
CA ARG A 204 -16.31 7.03 23.99
C ARG A 204 -17.28 5.93 23.66
N TYR A 205 -16.88 4.68 23.91
CA TYR A 205 -17.73 3.50 23.71
C TYR A 205 -18.85 3.47 24.74
N ASP A 206 -18.55 3.78 26.01
CA ASP A 206 -19.53 3.81 27.10
C ASP A 206 -20.56 4.91 26.86
N ALA A 207 -20.15 6.12 26.43
CA ALA A 207 -21.06 7.18 26.05
C ALA A 207 -22.02 6.76 24.93
N ALA A 208 -21.50 6.15 23.87
CA ALA A 208 -22.32 5.66 22.76
C ALA A 208 -23.35 4.62 23.21
N ARG A 209 -22.99 3.73 24.15
CA ARG A 209 -23.89 2.72 24.71
C ARG A 209 -24.99 3.35 25.58
N VAL A 210 -24.63 4.37 26.37
CA VAL A 210 -25.63 5.13 27.15
C VAL A 210 -26.63 5.83 26.21
N ASP A 211 -26.18 6.30 25.06
CA ASP A 211 -27.05 6.88 24.01
C ASP A 211 -27.81 5.82 23.20
N GLY A 212 -27.77 4.55 23.60
CA GLY A 212 -28.52 3.45 22.97
C GLY A 212 -27.91 2.99 21.62
N ALA A 213 -26.63 3.25 21.36
CA ALA A 213 -26.00 2.80 20.13
C ALA A 213 -25.84 1.28 20.12
N GLY A 214 -26.46 0.63 19.14
CA GLY A 214 -26.18 -0.77 18.83
C GLY A 214 -24.80 -0.92 18.15
N ALA A 215 -24.41 -2.16 17.91
CA ALA A 215 -23.11 -2.56 17.40
C ALA A 215 -22.61 -1.84 16.15
N VAL A 216 -23.45 -1.72 15.14
CA VAL A 216 -23.13 -1.06 13.88
C VAL A 216 -23.00 0.44 14.11
N ARG A 217 -23.87 1.03 14.92
CA ARG A 217 -23.84 2.46 15.23
C ARG A 217 -22.61 2.82 16.06
N GLU A 218 -22.23 1.99 17.04
CA GLU A 218 -20.97 2.12 17.80
C GLU A 218 -19.74 2.08 16.89
N PHE A 219 -19.70 1.13 15.94
CA PHE A 219 -18.60 1.04 14.98
C PHE A 219 -18.52 2.29 14.08
N LEU A 220 -19.64 2.72 13.51
CA LEU A 220 -19.68 3.87 12.59
C LEU A 220 -19.45 5.22 13.29
N ALA A 221 -19.91 5.37 14.54
CA ALA A 221 -19.86 6.65 15.27
C ALA A 221 -18.58 6.79 16.12
N VAL A 222 -17.95 5.70 16.56
CA VAL A 222 -16.78 5.74 17.45
C VAL A 222 -15.57 5.12 16.80
N THR A 223 -15.66 3.85 16.34
CA THR A 223 -14.51 3.11 15.86
C THR A 223 -14.00 3.66 14.52
N LEU A 224 -14.88 3.81 13.54
CA LEU A 224 -14.47 4.23 12.19
C LEU A 224 -13.87 5.66 12.17
N PRO A 225 -14.44 6.67 12.85
CA PRO A 225 -13.82 7.97 12.98
C PRO A 225 -12.52 7.93 13.80
N GLY A 226 -12.47 7.07 14.83
CA GLY A 226 -11.28 6.90 15.67
C GLY A 226 -10.10 6.27 14.94
N LEU A 227 -10.35 5.48 13.88
CA LEU A 227 -9.33 4.81 13.06
C LEU A 227 -8.93 5.62 11.82
N ARG A 228 -9.33 6.86 11.70
CA ARG A 228 -9.12 7.64 10.48
C ARG A 228 -7.65 7.70 10.06
N ASN A 229 -6.75 7.98 11.00
CA ASN A 229 -5.32 8.10 10.72
C ASN A 229 -4.74 6.75 10.27
N GLU A 230 -5.13 5.65 10.92
CA GLU A 230 -4.71 4.30 10.55
C GLU A 230 -5.23 3.90 9.17
N ILE A 231 -6.46 4.32 8.81
CA ILE A 231 -7.03 4.08 7.48
C ILE A 231 -6.23 4.84 6.42
N VAL A 232 -5.85 6.08 6.65
CA VAL A 232 -5.03 6.87 5.72
C VAL A 232 -3.65 6.23 5.56
N VAL A 233 -3.01 5.83 6.65
CA VAL A 233 -1.71 5.13 6.61
C VAL A 233 -1.84 3.81 5.85
N ALA A 234 -2.87 3.00 6.13
CA ALA A 234 -3.14 1.76 5.42
C ALA A 234 -3.35 1.99 3.91
N LEU A 235 -4.17 2.98 3.54
CA LEU A 235 -4.40 3.35 2.15
C LEU A 235 -3.11 3.80 1.46
N LEU A 236 -2.29 4.64 2.10
CA LEU A 236 -1.01 5.07 1.52
C LEU A 236 -0.10 3.88 1.23
N LEU A 237 0.10 3.00 2.22
CA LEU A 237 0.97 1.85 2.08
C LEU A 237 0.47 0.88 0.99
N THR A 238 -0.82 0.58 0.98
CA THR A 238 -1.42 -0.41 0.08
C THR A 238 -1.60 0.11 -1.35
N VAL A 239 -1.92 1.39 -1.54
CA VAL A 239 -1.96 2.02 -2.88
C VAL A 239 -0.56 2.09 -3.49
N ILE A 240 0.46 2.45 -2.71
CA ILE A 240 1.85 2.42 -3.18
C ILE A 240 2.24 0.98 -3.56
N ALA A 241 1.86 -0.02 -2.76
CA ALA A 241 2.10 -1.43 -3.06
C ALA A 241 1.42 -1.87 -4.36
N ALA A 242 0.17 -1.45 -4.61
CA ALA A 242 -0.56 -1.72 -5.85
C ALA A 242 0.15 -1.14 -7.09
N LEU A 243 0.50 0.14 -7.05
CA LEU A 243 1.16 0.83 -8.17
C LEU A 243 2.57 0.29 -8.47
N ARG A 244 3.22 -0.27 -7.45
CA ARG A 244 4.56 -0.89 -7.55
C ARG A 244 4.52 -2.41 -7.60
N ALA A 245 3.35 -3.01 -7.79
CA ALA A 245 3.22 -4.47 -7.88
C ALA A 245 4.10 -5.02 -9.01
N PHE A 246 4.95 -6.00 -8.69
CA PHE A 246 5.86 -6.66 -9.62
C PHE A 246 5.98 -8.15 -9.34
N ASP A 247 6.44 -8.51 -8.14
CA ASP A 247 6.92 -9.84 -7.79
C ASP A 247 5.89 -10.95 -8.02
N ILE A 248 4.67 -10.77 -7.52
CA ILE A 248 3.59 -11.75 -7.66
C ILE A 248 3.24 -11.93 -9.14
N ILE A 249 3.11 -10.84 -9.90
CA ILE A 249 2.79 -10.88 -11.33
C ILE A 249 3.92 -11.54 -12.11
N PHE A 250 5.17 -11.18 -11.82
CA PHE A 250 6.33 -11.75 -12.48
C PHE A 250 6.44 -13.27 -12.26
N VAL A 251 6.18 -13.73 -11.05
CA VAL A 251 6.24 -15.16 -10.72
C VAL A 251 5.04 -15.90 -11.29
N THR A 252 3.81 -15.37 -11.16
CA THR A 252 2.59 -16.09 -11.51
C THR A 252 2.31 -16.11 -13.01
N THR A 253 2.16 -14.97 -13.64
CA THR A 253 1.67 -14.81 -15.03
C THR A 253 2.73 -14.32 -16.00
N LYS A 254 3.82 -13.70 -15.51
CA LYS A 254 4.83 -13.00 -16.32
C LYS A 254 4.24 -11.96 -17.28
N GLY A 255 3.04 -11.44 -16.93
CA GLY A 255 2.29 -10.48 -17.73
C GLY A 255 1.18 -11.08 -18.59
N GLY A 256 1.11 -12.43 -18.71
CA GLY A 256 0.10 -13.13 -19.51
C GLY A 256 -1.25 -13.35 -18.82
N PRO A 257 -2.23 -13.92 -19.54
CA PRO A 257 -2.22 -14.24 -20.98
C PRO A 257 -2.17 -12.98 -21.86
N GLY A 258 -1.49 -13.05 -22.98
CA GLY A 258 -1.22 -11.87 -23.82
C GLY A 258 -0.53 -10.75 -23.04
N SER A 259 -1.25 -9.66 -22.77
CA SER A 259 -0.78 -8.53 -21.96
C SER A 259 -1.71 -8.19 -20.79
N GLU A 260 -2.65 -9.07 -20.44
CA GLU A 260 -3.74 -8.82 -19.48
C GLU A 260 -3.28 -8.54 -18.04
N THR A 261 -2.09 -8.98 -17.68
CA THR A 261 -1.53 -8.72 -16.35
C THR A 261 -0.23 -7.90 -16.40
N TYR A 262 0.05 -7.23 -17.53
CA TYR A 262 1.14 -6.27 -17.56
C TYR A 262 0.86 -5.11 -16.63
N VAL A 263 1.87 -4.76 -15.85
CA VAL A 263 1.91 -3.58 -14.99
C VAL A 263 3.13 -2.74 -15.31
N PRO A 264 3.17 -1.45 -14.95
CA PRO A 264 4.28 -0.57 -15.31
C PRO A 264 5.65 -1.11 -14.88
N THR A 265 5.76 -1.66 -13.69
CA THR A 265 7.00 -2.24 -13.13
C THR A 265 7.53 -3.42 -13.94
N LEU A 266 6.62 -4.30 -14.40
CA LEU A 266 6.98 -5.42 -15.27
C LEU A 266 7.42 -4.94 -16.65
N LEU A 267 6.76 -3.91 -17.16
CA LEU A 267 7.10 -3.31 -18.45
C LEU A 267 8.46 -2.62 -18.40
N ILE A 268 8.75 -1.87 -17.32
CA ILE A 268 10.06 -1.28 -17.05
C ILE A 268 11.14 -2.37 -17.06
N TYR A 269 10.91 -3.47 -16.34
CA TYR A 269 11.84 -4.59 -16.31
C TYR A 269 12.09 -5.18 -17.70
N LYS A 270 11.02 -5.47 -18.44
CA LYS A 270 11.14 -6.06 -19.79
C LYS A 270 11.86 -5.12 -20.76
N ARG A 271 11.52 -3.84 -20.80
CA ARG A 271 12.19 -2.87 -21.67
C ARG A 271 13.66 -2.67 -21.32
N ALA A 272 13.97 -2.54 -20.01
CA ALA A 272 15.36 -2.31 -19.61
C ALA A 272 16.27 -3.53 -19.81
N PHE A 273 15.80 -4.72 -19.41
CA PHE A 273 16.66 -5.90 -19.27
C PHE A 273 16.44 -6.98 -20.36
N VAL A 274 15.31 -6.96 -21.05
CA VAL A 274 15.00 -7.94 -22.10
C VAL A 274 15.10 -7.31 -23.48
N SER A 275 14.55 -6.12 -23.67
CA SER A 275 14.52 -5.44 -24.97
C SER A 275 15.71 -4.49 -25.20
N GLY A 276 16.48 -4.13 -24.17
CA GLY A 276 17.58 -3.17 -24.28
C GLY A 276 17.09 -1.74 -24.55
N GLU A 277 15.90 -1.37 -24.11
CA GLU A 277 15.33 -0.03 -24.28
C GLU A 277 15.39 0.76 -22.97
N VAL A 278 16.62 0.98 -22.47
CA VAL A 278 16.87 1.55 -21.14
C VAL A 278 16.29 2.98 -21.02
N GLY A 279 16.42 3.80 -22.05
CA GLY A 279 15.84 5.14 -22.05
C GLY A 279 14.31 5.15 -21.93
N SER A 280 13.64 4.29 -22.70
CA SER A 280 12.18 4.10 -22.64
C SER A 280 11.72 3.57 -21.28
N ALA A 281 12.42 2.56 -20.74
CA ALA A 281 12.16 2.02 -19.40
C ALA A 281 12.29 3.10 -18.31
N ALA A 282 13.33 3.94 -18.41
CA ALA A 282 13.55 5.05 -17.49
C ALA A 282 12.45 6.12 -17.57
N ALA A 283 11.90 6.39 -18.76
CA ALA A 283 10.76 7.30 -18.93
C ALA A 283 9.50 6.75 -18.25
N ILE A 284 9.17 5.46 -18.44
CA ILE A 284 8.03 4.81 -17.76
C ILE A 284 8.21 4.82 -16.24
N ALA A 285 9.43 4.54 -15.77
CA ALA A 285 9.75 4.57 -14.33
C ALA A 285 9.57 5.98 -13.73
N THR A 286 9.94 7.01 -14.46
CA THR A 286 9.77 8.43 -14.05
C THR A 286 8.28 8.79 -14.00
N ILE A 287 7.49 8.40 -15.01
CA ILE A 287 6.03 8.59 -15.02
C ILE A 287 5.41 7.88 -13.82
N LEU A 288 5.76 6.62 -13.57
CA LEU A 288 5.25 5.86 -12.42
C LEU A 288 5.60 6.54 -11.10
N THR A 289 6.84 7.00 -10.95
CA THR A 289 7.28 7.73 -9.74
C THR A 289 6.47 9.01 -9.54
N ALA A 290 6.24 9.79 -10.59
CA ALA A 290 5.41 10.98 -10.53
C ALA A 290 3.95 10.65 -10.10
N ILE A 291 3.35 9.59 -10.68
CA ILE A 291 1.99 9.14 -10.30
C ILE A 291 1.95 8.72 -8.83
N VAL A 292 2.91 7.90 -8.37
CA VAL A 292 2.98 7.46 -6.97
C VAL A 292 3.08 8.66 -6.02
N LEU A 293 3.92 9.65 -6.34
CA LEU A 293 4.07 10.87 -5.54
C LEU A 293 2.77 11.70 -5.53
N LEU A 294 2.16 11.92 -6.69
CA LEU A 294 0.91 12.69 -6.81
C LEU A 294 -0.23 12.03 -6.01
N VAL A 295 -0.40 10.72 -6.14
CA VAL A 295 -1.43 9.97 -5.40
C VAL A 295 -1.15 10.02 -3.91
N SER A 296 0.11 9.84 -3.48
CA SER A 296 0.49 9.89 -2.06
C SER A 296 0.24 11.27 -1.44
N VAL A 297 0.63 12.33 -2.15
CA VAL A 297 0.36 13.72 -1.73
C VAL A 297 -1.15 14.00 -1.72
N GLY A 298 -1.88 13.50 -2.72
CA GLY A 298 -3.34 13.65 -2.81
C GLY A 298 -4.04 13.03 -1.60
N ILE A 299 -3.70 11.79 -1.22
CA ILE A 299 -4.27 11.11 -0.06
C ILE A 299 -3.99 11.91 1.23
N ARG A 300 -2.76 12.38 1.43
CA ARG A 300 -2.39 13.17 2.61
C ARG A 300 -3.11 14.51 2.68
N ARG A 301 -3.22 15.23 1.57
CA ARG A 301 -3.93 16.52 1.54
C ARG A 301 -5.42 16.40 1.81
N LEU A 302 -6.05 15.30 1.38
CA LEU A 302 -7.46 15.01 1.70
C LEU A 302 -7.67 14.78 3.21
N GLU A 303 -6.67 14.27 3.91
CA GLU A 303 -6.67 14.15 5.37
C GLU A 303 -6.57 15.53 6.04
N GLU A 304 -5.54 16.31 5.69
CA GLU A 304 -5.28 17.64 6.27
C GLU A 304 -6.46 18.61 6.06
N ALA A 305 -7.09 18.60 4.87
CA ALA A 305 -8.21 19.47 4.54
C ALA A 305 -9.49 19.18 5.36
N ARG A 306 -9.60 18.03 6.00
CA ARG A 306 -10.73 17.66 6.84
C ARG A 306 -10.47 17.91 8.34
N ASP A 307 -9.21 18.17 8.71
CA ASP A 307 -8.83 18.50 10.08
C ASP A 307 -8.77 20.03 10.33
N ALA A 308 -8.83 20.83 9.26
CA ALA A 308 -8.93 22.29 9.28
C ALA A 308 -10.39 22.75 9.23
#